data_d99608d94a4befa5a363be61ad199231
#
_entry.id   d99608d94a4befa5a363be61ad199231
#
_cell.length_a   1.000
_cell.length_b   1.000
_cell.length_c   1.000
_cell.angle_alpha   90.00
_cell.angle_beta   90.00
_cell.angle_gamma   90.00
#
_symmetry.space_group_name_H-M   'P 1'
#
loop_
_entity.id
_entity.type
_entity.pdbx_description
1 polymer ?
#
loop_
_entity_poly.entity_id
_entity_poly.type
_entity_poly.pdbx_seq_one_letter_code
_entity_poly.pdbx_strand_id
1 'polypeptide(L)'
;MAALLAMTSGVTADSQRVFRFAPSPNGYLHLGHAYSALLNFDLARQCGGRLLLRIEDIDTGRARAEFEAAIYEDLAWLGLDWERPVRRQSEHFGDYARALERLDATGLLYACDCKRSDIERLAAGKQGWPRDPDGSPLYPGTCRVKPRRTAREVLAKGGVALRLDMRMASTLAGQGLMWREFGALPRAERSDPAAPRGDDGEGRLVPADPAEWGDVVLARKDTPGSYHVAVVVDDALQGVTDVVRGKDLFAATSVHRLLQRLLDLPAPNYRHHGLVLDEKGEKLGKSVASTALRALRAEGWTPADVRRRIGL
;
A
#
# COMPACT_ATOMS: atom_id res chain seq x y z
N MET A 1 -28.95 21.53 -26.85
CA MET A 1 -27.53 21.47 -27.19
C MET A 1 -26.76 22.27 -26.12
N ALA A 2 -26.16 21.60 -25.17
CA ALA A 2 -25.25 22.20 -24.19
C ALA A 2 -24.13 21.18 -23.95
N ALA A 3 -22.92 21.61 -24.27
CA ALA A 3 -21.72 20.78 -24.25
C ALA A 3 -21.34 20.37 -22.84
N LEU A 4 -21.23 19.07 -22.59
CA LEU A 4 -20.70 18.49 -21.38
C LEU A 4 -19.18 18.55 -21.45
N LEU A 5 -18.59 19.60 -20.87
CA LEU A 5 -17.14 19.75 -20.72
C LEU A 5 -16.66 18.70 -19.71
N ALA A 6 -15.91 17.73 -20.20
CA ALA A 6 -15.14 16.81 -19.40
C ALA A 6 -14.07 17.60 -18.60
N MET A 7 -14.26 17.73 -17.30
CA MET A 7 -13.19 18.18 -16.40
C MET A 7 -12.19 17.05 -16.23
N THR A 8 -11.19 17.01 -17.09
CA THR A 8 -9.94 16.33 -16.81
C THR A 8 -9.22 17.15 -15.74
N SER A 9 -9.24 16.68 -14.50
CA SER A 9 -8.41 17.23 -13.43
C SER A 9 -6.94 16.95 -13.75
N GLY A 10 -6.36 17.78 -14.60
CA GLY A 10 -4.93 17.84 -14.81
C GLY A 10 -4.29 18.36 -13.52
N VAL A 11 -3.36 17.62 -12.98
CA VAL A 11 -2.38 18.14 -12.03
C VAL A 11 -1.71 19.31 -12.75
N THR A 12 -1.88 20.52 -12.24
CA THR A 12 -1.22 21.71 -12.80
C THR A 12 0.30 21.49 -12.73
N ALA A 13 1.00 21.83 -13.81
CA ALA A 13 2.43 21.56 -14.03
C ALA A 13 3.40 22.26 -13.04
N ASP A 14 2.91 22.80 -11.91
CA ASP A 14 3.67 23.61 -10.97
C ASP A 14 3.59 23.11 -9.50
N SER A 15 2.98 21.94 -9.24
CA SER A 15 2.99 21.37 -7.89
C SER A 15 4.20 20.46 -7.69
N GLN A 16 5.04 20.77 -6.72
CA GLN A 16 6.21 19.98 -6.35
C GLN A 16 5.82 18.52 -6.07
N ARG A 17 6.49 17.58 -6.71
CA ARG A 17 6.20 16.14 -6.53
C ARG A 17 6.53 15.69 -5.11
N VAL A 18 5.67 14.85 -4.54
CA VAL A 18 5.80 14.35 -3.17
C VAL A 18 5.83 12.83 -3.20
N PHE A 19 6.94 12.28 -2.76
CA PHE A 19 7.21 10.86 -2.61
C PHE A 19 7.15 10.47 -1.14
N ARG A 20 6.98 9.18 -0.86
CA ARG A 20 7.06 8.68 0.51
C ARG A 20 7.69 7.28 0.59
N PHE A 21 8.53 7.09 1.58
CA PHE A 21 8.91 5.77 2.07
C PHE A 21 8.11 5.48 3.35
N ALA A 22 7.44 4.32 3.40
CA ALA A 22 6.43 4.04 4.42
C ALA A 22 6.62 2.64 5.03
N PRO A 23 7.67 2.43 5.84
CA PRO A 23 7.95 1.13 6.45
C PRO A 23 7.07 0.86 7.68
N SER A 24 6.73 -0.43 7.88
CA SER A 24 6.11 -0.91 9.13
C SER A 24 7.18 -1.33 10.13
N PRO A 25 7.15 -0.86 11.41
CA PRO A 25 8.13 -1.18 12.43
C PRO A 25 7.83 -2.54 13.10
N ASN A 26 7.72 -3.59 12.29
CA ASN A 26 7.45 -4.97 12.73
C ASN A 26 8.64 -5.93 12.47
N GLY A 27 9.81 -5.37 12.21
CA GLY A 27 11.07 -6.04 11.95
C GLY A 27 12.12 -5.05 11.44
N TYR A 28 13.38 -5.46 11.38
CA TYR A 28 14.46 -4.66 10.84
C TYR A 28 14.36 -4.50 9.33
N LEU A 29 14.89 -3.38 8.82
CA LEU A 29 14.98 -3.14 7.38
C LEU A 29 15.98 -4.12 6.75
N HIS A 30 15.70 -4.53 5.51
CA HIS A 30 16.57 -5.38 4.69
C HIS A 30 16.82 -4.72 3.32
N LEU A 31 17.64 -5.33 2.47
CA LEU A 31 18.02 -4.80 1.15
C LEU A 31 16.81 -4.41 0.28
N GLY A 32 15.69 -5.15 0.34
CA GLY A 32 14.47 -4.77 -0.39
C GLY A 32 13.83 -3.47 0.11
N HIS A 33 13.90 -3.20 1.41
CA HIS A 33 13.47 -1.91 1.98
C HIS A 33 14.45 -0.79 1.58
N ALA A 34 15.77 -1.06 1.62
CA ALA A 34 16.77 -0.10 1.15
C ALA A 34 16.55 0.28 -0.31
N TYR A 35 16.23 -0.71 -1.17
CA TYR A 35 15.92 -0.46 -2.58
C TYR A 35 14.74 0.50 -2.73
N SER A 36 13.63 0.21 -2.06
CA SER A 36 12.45 1.07 -2.10
C SER A 36 12.73 2.48 -1.56
N ALA A 37 13.44 2.59 -0.43
CA ALA A 37 13.77 3.87 0.19
C ALA A 37 14.70 4.72 -0.70
N LEU A 38 15.78 4.14 -1.20
CA LEU A 38 16.75 4.81 -2.06
C LEU A 38 16.12 5.24 -3.39
N LEU A 39 15.27 4.39 -3.97
CA LEU A 39 14.57 4.72 -5.21
C LEU A 39 13.61 5.90 -5.04
N ASN A 40 12.82 5.96 -3.95
CA ASN A 40 11.99 7.11 -3.61
C ASN A 40 12.84 8.39 -3.44
N PHE A 41 13.97 8.27 -2.73
CA PHE A 41 14.87 9.40 -2.48
C PHE A 41 15.51 9.92 -3.78
N ASP A 42 16.04 9.02 -4.61
CA ASP A 42 16.69 9.40 -5.87
C ASP A 42 15.71 10.06 -6.84
N LEU A 43 14.49 9.51 -6.98
CA LEU A 43 13.43 10.09 -7.82
C LEU A 43 12.99 11.47 -7.29
N ALA A 44 12.81 11.62 -5.98
CA ALA A 44 12.48 12.91 -5.39
C ALA A 44 13.57 13.95 -5.69
N ARG A 45 14.86 13.60 -5.51
CA ARG A 45 15.97 14.49 -5.81
C ARG A 45 16.08 14.86 -7.28
N GLN A 46 15.89 13.89 -8.18
CA GLN A 46 15.96 14.11 -9.63
C GLN A 46 14.95 15.14 -10.13
N CYS A 47 13.77 15.21 -9.53
CA CYS A 47 12.71 16.14 -9.94
C CYS A 47 12.56 17.36 -9.01
N GLY A 48 13.47 17.57 -8.07
CA GLY A 48 13.32 18.65 -7.06
C GLY A 48 12.11 18.48 -6.14
N GLY A 49 11.64 17.24 -5.99
CA GLY A 49 10.49 16.87 -5.19
C GLY A 49 10.81 16.73 -3.70
N ARG A 50 9.81 16.35 -2.93
CA ARG A 50 9.88 16.12 -1.48
C ARG A 50 9.86 14.63 -1.18
N LEU A 51 10.62 14.19 -0.17
CA LEU A 51 10.53 12.83 0.38
C LEU A 51 9.95 12.88 1.78
N LEU A 52 8.87 12.16 2.00
CA LEU A 52 8.26 11.94 3.30
C LEU A 52 8.69 10.57 3.85
N LEU A 53 8.85 10.50 5.16
CA LEU A 53 8.88 9.24 5.89
C LEU A 53 7.56 9.09 6.65
N ARG A 54 6.94 7.91 6.56
CA ARG A 54 5.75 7.56 7.34
C ARG A 54 5.98 6.23 8.04
N ILE A 55 5.65 6.16 9.32
CA ILE A 55 5.72 4.91 10.09
C ILE A 55 4.35 4.24 10.04
N GLU A 56 4.28 3.07 9.39
CA GLU A 56 3.05 2.29 9.26
C GLU A 56 2.92 1.28 10.41
N ASP A 57 2.60 1.80 11.59
CA ASP A 57 2.46 1.10 12.85
C ASP A 57 0.99 0.84 13.25
N ILE A 58 0.09 0.80 12.27
CA ILE A 58 -1.34 0.55 12.47
C ILE A 58 -1.62 -0.77 13.23
N ASP A 59 -0.76 -1.78 13.05
CA ASP A 59 -0.76 -3.02 13.81
C ASP A 59 0.11 -2.85 15.07
N THR A 60 -0.47 -2.20 16.08
CA THR A 60 0.22 -1.89 17.35
C THR A 60 0.69 -3.15 18.11
N GLY A 61 0.08 -4.31 17.85
CA GLY A 61 0.47 -5.60 18.44
C GLY A 61 1.82 -6.11 17.93
N ARG A 62 2.22 -5.76 16.70
CA ARG A 62 3.49 -6.16 16.08
C ARG A 62 4.52 -5.03 16.01
N ALA A 63 4.09 -3.79 16.07
CA ALA A 63 4.99 -2.64 16.09
C ALA A 63 5.85 -2.64 17.36
N ARG A 64 7.14 -2.34 17.21
CA ARG A 64 8.09 -2.24 18.33
C ARG A 64 8.92 -0.97 18.19
N ALA A 65 9.14 -0.28 19.31
CA ALA A 65 9.94 0.95 19.35
C ALA A 65 11.38 0.72 18.88
N GLU A 66 11.96 -0.44 19.17
CA GLU A 66 13.30 -0.81 18.70
C GLU A 66 13.41 -0.90 17.18
N PHE A 67 12.37 -1.41 16.50
CA PHE A 67 12.35 -1.46 15.04
C PHE A 67 12.15 -0.08 14.42
N GLU A 68 11.35 0.78 15.07
CA GLU A 68 11.19 2.15 14.63
C GLU A 68 12.49 2.95 14.76
N ALA A 69 13.17 2.84 15.90
CA ALA A 69 14.49 3.47 16.09
C ALA A 69 15.49 3.00 15.03
N ALA A 70 15.52 1.68 14.76
CA ALA A 70 16.39 1.10 13.74
C ALA A 70 16.05 1.59 12.32
N ILE A 71 14.77 1.88 12.00
CA ILE A 71 14.38 2.49 10.72
C ILE A 71 15.08 3.85 10.55
N TYR A 72 15.02 4.72 11.55
CA TYR A 72 15.67 6.04 11.47
C TYR A 72 17.19 5.92 11.35
N GLU A 73 17.81 5.03 12.12
CA GLU A 73 19.26 4.79 12.07
C GLU A 73 19.71 4.27 10.71
N ASP A 74 19.01 3.27 10.17
CA ASP A 74 19.36 2.64 8.89
C ASP A 74 19.18 3.61 7.72
N LEU A 75 18.10 4.41 7.72
CA LEU A 75 17.88 5.41 6.68
C LEU A 75 18.92 6.55 6.74
N ALA A 76 19.25 7.02 7.93
CA ALA A 76 20.30 8.03 8.11
C ALA A 76 21.68 7.48 7.67
N TRP A 77 21.99 6.23 8.03
CA TRP A 77 23.23 5.56 7.57
C TRP A 77 23.29 5.44 6.04
N LEU A 78 22.16 5.14 5.38
CA LEU A 78 22.08 5.10 3.91
C LEU A 78 22.24 6.50 3.26
N GLY A 79 22.29 7.57 4.06
CA GLY A 79 22.42 8.96 3.59
C GLY A 79 21.10 9.55 3.09
N LEU A 80 19.97 9.01 3.53
CA LEU A 80 18.66 9.58 3.21
C LEU A 80 18.30 10.69 4.19
N ASP A 81 17.71 11.74 3.65
CA ASP A 81 17.03 12.78 4.41
C ASP A 81 15.57 12.85 4.00
N TRP A 82 14.70 13.18 4.96
CA TRP A 82 13.25 13.22 4.77
C TRP A 82 12.63 14.39 5.54
N GLU A 83 11.47 14.80 5.09
CA GLU A 83 10.74 15.90 5.70
C GLU A 83 10.17 15.53 7.08
N ARG A 84 10.12 16.49 7.97
CA ARG A 84 9.57 16.37 9.33
C ARG A 84 8.35 17.27 9.52
N PRO A 85 7.41 16.89 10.40
CA PRO A 85 7.40 15.74 11.29
C PRO A 85 7.06 14.43 10.56
N VAL A 86 7.56 13.30 11.07
CA VAL A 86 7.22 11.97 10.58
C VAL A 86 5.81 11.61 11.05
N ARG A 87 4.92 11.23 10.13
CA ARG A 87 3.59 10.75 10.47
C ARG A 87 3.65 9.29 10.94
N ARG A 88 3.00 8.99 12.08
CA ARG A 88 2.83 7.64 12.63
C ARG A 88 1.36 7.26 12.56
N GLN A 89 1.05 6.14 11.94
CA GLN A 89 -0.35 5.75 11.70
C GLN A 89 -1.14 5.52 12.99
N SER A 90 -0.49 4.98 14.02
CA SER A 90 -1.13 4.74 15.33
C SER A 90 -1.63 6.00 16.03
N GLU A 91 -1.11 7.17 15.68
CA GLU A 91 -1.52 8.47 16.22
C GLU A 91 -2.72 9.08 15.47
N HIS A 92 -3.17 8.42 14.37
CA HIS A 92 -4.14 9.00 13.44
C HIS A 92 -5.36 8.10 13.16
N PHE A 93 -5.71 7.20 14.06
CA PHE A 93 -6.89 6.34 13.91
C PHE A 93 -8.19 7.11 13.68
N GLY A 94 -8.29 8.35 14.20
CA GLY A 94 -9.44 9.22 13.96
C GLY A 94 -9.63 9.60 12.49
N ASP A 95 -8.54 9.73 11.71
CA ASP A 95 -8.62 10.01 10.27
C ASP A 95 -9.24 8.82 9.52
N TYR A 96 -8.81 7.60 9.88
CA TYR A 96 -9.30 6.37 9.27
C TYR A 96 -10.75 6.10 9.68
N ALA A 97 -11.12 6.37 10.93
CA ALA A 97 -12.50 6.25 11.40
C ALA A 97 -13.45 7.16 10.60
N ARG A 98 -13.04 8.43 10.35
CA ARG A 98 -13.83 9.36 9.53
C ARG A 98 -14.00 8.86 8.08
N ALA A 99 -12.96 8.29 7.48
CA ALA A 99 -13.05 7.69 6.15
C ALA A 99 -14.01 6.50 6.12
N LEU A 100 -13.95 5.64 7.14
CA LEU A 100 -14.88 4.51 7.29
C LEU A 100 -16.34 4.96 7.50
N GLU A 101 -16.57 6.01 8.30
CA GLU A 101 -17.90 6.60 8.49
C GLU A 101 -18.46 7.16 7.16
N ARG A 102 -17.63 7.77 6.32
CA ARG A 102 -18.02 8.24 4.98
C ARG A 102 -18.45 7.07 4.08
N LEU A 103 -17.69 5.99 4.04
CA LEU A 103 -18.05 4.77 3.30
C LEU A 103 -19.31 4.11 3.86
N ASP A 104 -19.50 4.12 5.18
CA ASP A 104 -20.68 3.56 5.82
C ASP A 104 -21.96 4.35 5.49
N ALA A 105 -21.85 5.67 5.40
CA ALA A 105 -22.97 6.54 5.02
C ALA A 105 -23.54 6.22 3.63
N THR A 106 -22.72 5.64 2.74
CA THR A 106 -23.16 5.17 1.42
C THR A 106 -23.68 3.73 1.41
N GLY A 107 -23.70 3.06 2.57
CA GLY A 107 -24.18 1.69 2.69
C GLY A 107 -23.19 0.61 2.29
N LEU A 108 -21.95 0.96 2.01
CA LEU A 108 -20.94 0.04 1.47
C LEU A 108 -20.30 -0.88 2.50
N LEU A 109 -20.48 -0.59 3.82
CA LEU A 109 -19.82 -1.36 4.87
C LEU A 109 -20.80 -2.28 5.60
N TYR A 110 -20.26 -3.41 6.06
CA TYR A 110 -20.98 -4.32 6.96
C TYR A 110 -20.04 -4.96 7.99
N ALA A 111 -20.61 -5.31 9.16
CA ALA A 111 -19.88 -5.97 10.23
C ALA A 111 -19.66 -7.46 9.94
N CYS A 112 -18.46 -7.96 10.21
CA CYS A 112 -18.08 -9.34 9.98
C CYS A 112 -17.38 -9.93 11.20
N ASP A 113 -17.93 -10.99 11.76
CA ASP A 113 -17.38 -11.73 12.92
C ASP A 113 -16.56 -12.97 12.53
N CYS A 114 -16.53 -13.35 11.24
CA CYS A 114 -15.75 -14.49 10.76
C CYS A 114 -14.28 -14.35 11.10
N LYS A 115 -13.66 -15.46 11.54
CA LYS A 115 -12.21 -15.58 11.66
C LYS A 115 -11.61 -16.01 10.32
N ARG A 116 -10.33 -15.76 10.12
CA ARG A 116 -9.60 -16.23 8.94
C ARG A 116 -9.70 -17.75 8.80
N SER A 117 -9.55 -18.49 9.89
CA SER A 117 -9.66 -19.95 9.93
C SER A 117 -11.05 -20.47 9.51
N ASP A 118 -12.13 -19.68 9.72
CA ASP A 118 -13.46 -20.09 9.29
C ASP A 118 -13.58 -20.04 7.77
N ILE A 119 -13.00 -18.99 7.15
CA ILE A 119 -12.96 -18.83 5.68
C ILE A 119 -12.10 -19.93 5.07
N GLU A 120 -10.92 -20.19 5.64
CA GLU A 120 -10.00 -21.24 5.20
C GLU A 120 -10.66 -22.63 5.26
N ARG A 121 -11.39 -22.93 6.34
CA ARG A 121 -12.15 -24.18 6.48
C ARG A 121 -13.24 -24.33 5.44
N LEU A 122 -14.00 -23.27 5.17
CA LEU A 122 -15.02 -23.27 4.12
C LEU A 122 -14.43 -23.48 2.74
N ALA A 123 -13.29 -22.87 2.46
CA ALA A 123 -12.58 -23.00 1.19
C ALA A 123 -11.97 -24.39 1.01
N ALA A 124 -11.40 -24.99 2.05
CA ALA A 124 -10.83 -26.34 2.02
C ALA A 124 -11.88 -27.42 1.70
N GLY A 125 -13.15 -27.19 2.07
CA GLY A 125 -14.26 -28.11 1.77
C GLY A 125 -14.79 -28.04 0.34
N LYS A 126 -14.26 -27.16 -0.52
CA LYS A 126 -14.76 -26.96 -1.89
C LYS A 126 -13.61 -26.84 -2.88
N GLN A 127 -13.55 -27.76 -3.83
CA GLN A 127 -12.57 -27.70 -4.93
C GLN A 127 -12.80 -26.43 -5.79
N GLY A 128 -11.70 -25.75 -6.18
CA GLY A 128 -11.78 -24.56 -7.03
C GLY A 128 -12.30 -23.29 -6.33
N TRP A 129 -12.20 -23.20 -4.98
CA TRP A 129 -12.55 -21.97 -4.28
C TRP A 129 -11.74 -20.79 -4.82
N PRO A 130 -12.40 -19.65 -5.18
CA PRO A 130 -11.71 -18.50 -5.74
C PRO A 130 -10.76 -17.88 -4.70
N ARG A 131 -9.63 -17.36 -5.21
CA ARG A 131 -8.60 -16.74 -4.38
C ARG A 131 -8.36 -15.30 -4.83
N ASP A 132 -7.98 -14.46 -3.87
CA ASP A 132 -7.52 -13.11 -4.16
C ASP A 132 -6.10 -13.12 -4.80
N PRO A 133 -5.62 -11.98 -5.31
CA PRO A 133 -4.28 -11.89 -5.91
C PRO A 133 -3.13 -12.28 -4.99
N ASP A 134 -3.32 -12.25 -3.66
CA ASP A 134 -2.33 -12.68 -2.66
C ASP A 134 -2.46 -14.20 -2.35
N GLY A 135 -3.36 -14.90 -3.05
CA GLY A 135 -3.59 -16.34 -2.88
C GLY A 135 -4.47 -16.73 -1.69
N SER A 136 -5.04 -15.78 -0.95
CA SER A 136 -5.98 -16.07 0.14
C SER A 136 -7.37 -16.41 -0.41
N PRO A 137 -8.13 -17.33 0.23
CA PRO A 137 -9.47 -17.64 -0.24
C PRO A 137 -10.39 -16.42 -0.12
N LEU A 138 -11.14 -16.13 -1.18
CA LEU A 138 -12.11 -15.04 -1.18
C LEU A 138 -13.18 -15.24 -0.10
N TYR A 139 -13.56 -14.13 0.51
CA TYR A 139 -14.60 -14.14 1.52
C TYR A 139 -15.97 -14.48 0.90
N PRO A 140 -16.73 -15.44 1.46
CA PRO A 140 -17.98 -15.93 0.85
C PRO A 140 -19.19 -15.00 1.03
N GLY A 141 -19.04 -13.88 1.75
CA GLY A 141 -20.15 -12.94 1.95
C GLY A 141 -21.14 -13.32 3.06
N THR A 142 -20.83 -14.30 3.90
CA THR A 142 -21.77 -14.84 4.91
C THR A 142 -22.34 -13.79 5.88
N CYS A 143 -21.61 -12.70 6.15
CA CYS A 143 -22.09 -11.65 7.06
C CYS A 143 -22.82 -10.50 6.36
N ARG A 144 -22.90 -10.46 5.03
CA ARG A 144 -23.63 -9.40 4.31
C ARG A 144 -25.11 -9.32 4.65
N VAL A 145 -25.72 -10.47 4.97
CA VAL A 145 -27.16 -10.60 5.29
C VAL A 145 -27.48 -10.36 6.76
N LYS A 146 -26.48 -10.13 7.61
CA LYS A 146 -26.68 -9.84 9.03
C LYS A 146 -27.26 -8.44 9.23
N PRO A 147 -27.95 -8.19 10.36
CA PRO A 147 -28.43 -6.85 10.70
C PRO A 147 -27.28 -5.83 10.62
N ARG A 148 -27.57 -4.71 9.97
CA ARG A 148 -26.60 -3.64 9.78
C ARG A 148 -26.19 -3.03 11.13
N ARG A 149 -24.91 -2.79 11.29
CA ARG A 149 -24.30 -2.01 12.36
C ARG A 149 -23.48 -0.91 11.71
N THR A 150 -23.57 0.28 12.23
CA THR A 150 -22.80 1.41 11.70
C THR A 150 -21.29 1.23 11.96
N ALA A 151 -20.47 1.86 11.12
CA ALA A 151 -19.03 1.86 11.33
C ALA A 151 -18.67 2.40 12.72
N ARG A 152 -19.33 3.47 13.16
CA ARG A 152 -19.12 4.06 14.49
C ARG A 152 -19.41 3.06 15.63
N GLU A 153 -20.52 2.33 15.57
CA GLU A 153 -20.86 1.31 16.58
C GLU A 153 -19.85 0.18 16.60
N VAL A 154 -19.38 -0.26 15.42
CA VAL A 154 -18.38 -1.33 15.29
C VAL A 154 -17.03 -0.88 15.83
N LEU A 155 -16.58 0.32 15.47
CA LEU A 155 -15.30 0.86 15.94
C LEU A 155 -15.29 1.12 17.44
N ALA A 156 -16.39 1.65 18.00
CA ALA A 156 -16.50 1.92 19.43
C ALA A 156 -16.52 0.63 20.27
N LYS A 157 -17.20 -0.43 19.79
CA LYS A 157 -17.35 -1.69 20.53
C LYS A 157 -16.19 -2.66 20.30
N GLY A 158 -15.55 -2.62 19.13
CA GLY A 158 -14.54 -3.59 18.71
C GLY A 158 -15.08 -5.02 18.54
N GLY A 159 -14.19 -5.98 18.43
CA GLY A 159 -14.49 -7.42 18.42
C GLY A 159 -15.03 -7.98 17.09
N VAL A 160 -15.39 -7.14 16.12
CA VAL A 160 -15.77 -7.53 14.77
C VAL A 160 -15.04 -6.67 13.74
N ALA A 161 -14.87 -7.20 12.54
CA ALA A 161 -14.27 -6.46 11.43
C ALA A 161 -15.34 -5.66 10.66
N LEU A 162 -14.91 -4.60 9.95
CA LEU A 162 -15.71 -3.97 8.88
C LEU A 162 -15.19 -4.45 7.54
N ARG A 163 -16.10 -4.92 6.68
CA ARG A 163 -15.80 -5.27 5.28
C ARG A 163 -16.50 -4.34 4.32
N LEU A 164 -15.86 -4.13 3.19
CA LEU A 164 -16.45 -3.46 2.03
C LEU A 164 -17.29 -4.47 1.24
N ASP A 165 -18.54 -4.17 0.95
CA ASP A 165 -19.31 -4.91 -0.08
C ASP A 165 -18.72 -4.52 -1.44
N MET A 166 -17.83 -5.36 -1.94
CA MET A 166 -17.08 -5.08 -3.17
C MET A 166 -17.99 -4.91 -4.38
N ARG A 167 -19.08 -5.68 -4.45
CA ARG A 167 -20.03 -5.60 -5.56
C ARG A 167 -20.73 -4.23 -5.58
N MET A 168 -21.24 -3.78 -4.43
CA MET A 168 -21.87 -2.48 -4.33
C MET A 168 -20.87 -1.34 -4.56
N ALA A 169 -19.68 -1.47 -3.98
CA ALA A 169 -18.61 -0.49 -4.11
C ALA A 169 -18.16 -0.31 -5.58
N SER A 170 -17.95 -1.40 -6.31
CA SER A 170 -17.60 -1.35 -7.74
C SER A 170 -18.72 -0.75 -8.59
N THR A 171 -19.98 -1.07 -8.28
CA THR A 171 -21.13 -0.47 -8.97
C THR A 171 -21.19 1.05 -8.75
N LEU A 172 -21.00 1.51 -7.50
CA LEU A 172 -21.03 2.92 -7.15
C LEU A 172 -19.84 3.70 -7.76
N ALA A 173 -18.65 3.10 -7.78
CA ALA A 173 -17.46 3.71 -8.38
C ALA A 173 -17.58 3.89 -9.90
N GLY A 174 -18.42 3.10 -10.54
CA GLY A 174 -18.63 3.12 -11.99
C GLY A 174 -17.50 2.44 -12.78
N GLN A 175 -17.57 2.54 -14.09
CA GLN A 175 -16.58 1.97 -15.01
C GLN A 175 -15.35 2.87 -15.19
N GLY A 176 -14.29 2.32 -15.81
CA GLY A 176 -13.11 3.09 -16.21
C GLY A 176 -12.20 3.46 -15.04
N LEU A 177 -12.22 2.68 -13.96
CA LEU A 177 -11.28 2.86 -12.86
C LEU A 177 -9.88 2.45 -13.32
N MET A 178 -8.95 3.41 -13.30
CA MET A 178 -7.58 3.22 -13.79
C MET A 178 -6.58 3.95 -12.89
N TRP A 179 -5.31 3.53 -12.95
CA TRP A 179 -4.20 4.30 -12.40
C TRP A 179 -3.11 4.51 -13.46
N ARG A 180 -2.28 5.51 -13.24
CA ARG A 180 -1.10 5.76 -14.07
C ARG A 180 0.09 5.01 -13.45
N GLU A 181 0.64 4.07 -14.21
CA GLU A 181 1.81 3.27 -13.84
C GLU A 181 3.02 3.71 -14.66
N PHE A 182 4.10 4.03 -13.97
CA PHE A 182 5.38 4.30 -14.59
C PHE A 182 6.23 3.03 -14.60
N GLY A 183 6.89 2.74 -15.70
CA GLY A 183 7.67 1.51 -15.89
C GLY A 183 8.73 1.28 -14.82
N ALA A 184 9.19 0.03 -14.71
CA ALA A 184 10.31 -0.34 -13.85
C ALA A 184 11.59 0.37 -14.29
N LEU A 185 12.45 0.75 -13.34
CA LEU A 185 13.76 1.30 -13.67
C LEU A 185 14.67 0.24 -14.31
N PRO A 186 15.56 0.64 -15.24
CA PRO A 186 16.10 -0.22 -16.29
C PRO A 186 17.02 -1.37 -15.88
N ARG A 187 17.40 -1.60 -14.63
CA ARG A 187 18.47 -2.55 -14.28
C ARG A 187 18.04 -3.82 -13.54
N ALA A 188 17.01 -3.83 -12.75
CA ALA A 188 16.61 -4.99 -11.96
C ALA A 188 15.85 -6.08 -12.75
N GLU A 189 15.28 -5.75 -13.93
CA GLU A 189 14.47 -6.66 -14.76
C GLU A 189 15.11 -7.02 -16.11
N ARG A 190 16.41 -6.86 -16.29
CA ARG A 190 17.09 -7.19 -17.57
C ARG A 190 17.15 -8.68 -17.90
N SER A 191 16.61 -9.55 -17.08
CA SER A 191 16.47 -10.99 -17.39
C SER A 191 15.20 -11.33 -18.18
N ASP A 192 14.25 -10.40 -18.35
CA ASP A 192 13.08 -10.61 -19.20
C ASP A 192 13.18 -9.76 -20.48
N PRO A 193 13.49 -10.39 -21.65
CA PRO A 193 13.55 -9.69 -22.93
C PRO A 193 12.17 -9.18 -23.42
N ALA A 194 11.05 -9.62 -22.79
CA ALA A 194 9.70 -9.20 -23.11
C ALA A 194 9.19 -8.02 -22.24
N ALA A 195 9.96 -7.58 -21.24
CA ALA A 195 9.59 -6.42 -20.44
C ALA A 195 9.51 -5.16 -21.32
N PRO A 196 8.44 -4.34 -21.24
CA PRO A 196 8.31 -3.13 -22.04
C PRO A 196 9.51 -2.20 -21.76
N ARG A 197 10.16 -1.80 -22.84
CA ARG A 197 11.32 -0.89 -22.81
C ARG A 197 10.86 0.51 -22.48
N GLY A 198 11.45 1.08 -21.44
CA GLY A 198 11.52 2.52 -21.27
C GLY A 198 10.31 3.12 -20.57
N ASP A 199 10.63 3.94 -19.60
CA ASP A 199 9.77 5.02 -19.16
C ASP A 199 9.89 6.13 -20.22
N ASP A 200 8.91 6.26 -21.05
CA ASP A 200 8.76 7.31 -22.05
C ASP A 200 8.28 8.64 -21.44
N GLY A 201 8.31 8.75 -20.11
CA GLY A 201 7.96 9.96 -19.36
C GLY A 201 6.45 10.15 -19.14
N GLU A 202 5.58 9.46 -19.88
CA GLU A 202 4.13 9.65 -19.77
C GLU A 202 3.43 8.65 -18.84
N GLY A 203 4.04 7.49 -18.56
CA GLY A 203 3.41 6.39 -17.85
C GLY A 203 2.25 5.77 -18.63
N ARG A 204 1.86 4.56 -18.30
CA ARG A 204 0.72 3.86 -18.93
C ARG A 204 -0.50 3.86 -18.02
N LEU A 205 -1.69 3.88 -18.59
CA LEU A 205 -2.92 3.65 -17.83
C LEU A 205 -3.17 2.16 -17.67
N VAL A 206 -3.35 1.73 -16.42
CA VAL A 206 -3.62 0.34 -16.05
C VAL A 206 -5.05 0.26 -15.51
N PRO A 207 -5.90 -0.62 -16.05
CA PRO A 207 -7.24 -0.82 -15.53
C PRO A 207 -7.20 -1.44 -14.14
N ALA A 208 -8.02 -0.93 -13.22
CA ALA A 208 -8.19 -1.49 -11.89
C ALA A 208 -9.31 -2.52 -11.87
N ASP A 209 -9.03 -3.70 -11.37
CA ASP A 209 -10.03 -4.73 -11.08
C ASP A 209 -10.08 -5.02 -9.57
N PRO A 210 -10.82 -4.21 -8.79
CA PRO A 210 -10.95 -4.45 -7.36
C PRO A 210 -11.80 -5.69 -7.05
N ALA A 211 -12.61 -6.19 -8.00
CA ALA A 211 -13.48 -7.34 -7.80
C ALA A 211 -12.69 -8.63 -7.52
N GLU A 212 -11.48 -8.76 -8.06
CA GLU A 212 -10.58 -9.90 -7.77
C GLU A 212 -10.26 -10.07 -6.28
N TRP A 213 -10.40 -9.01 -5.47
CA TRP A 213 -10.15 -9.05 -4.03
C TRP A 213 -11.35 -9.50 -3.20
N GLY A 214 -12.54 -9.54 -3.78
CA GLY A 214 -13.77 -9.76 -3.02
C GLY A 214 -13.95 -8.72 -1.91
N ASP A 215 -14.69 -9.06 -0.86
CA ASP A 215 -14.99 -8.14 0.25
C ASP A 215 -13.79 -7.98 1.18
N VAL A 216 -12.98 -6.98 0.92
CA VAL A 216 -11.79 -6.66 1.73
C VAL A 216 -12.15 -6.15 3.13
N VAL A 217 -11.27 -6.41 4.10
CA VAL A 217 -11.37 -5.87 5.45
C VAL A 217 -10.83 -4.44 5.46
N LEU A 218 -11.67 -3.48 5.87
CA LEU A 218 -11.29 -2.07 6.00
C LEU A 218 -11.04 -1.65 7.46
N ALA A 219 -11.62 -2.36 8.45
CA ALA A 219 -11.20 -2.28 9.84
C ALA A 219 -11.14 -3.67 10.45
N ARG A 220 -10.13 -3.92 11.27
CA ARG A 220 -9.93 -5.19 11.95
C ARG A 220 -10.70 -5.21 13.28
N LYS A 221 -10.79 -6.39 13.90
CA LYS A 221 -11.48 -6.58 15.18
C LYS A 221 -10.82 -5.85 16.35
N ASP A 222 -9.51 -5.67 16.25
CA ASP A 222 -8.61 -5.12 17.26
C ASP A 222 -7.92 -3.82 16.83
N THR A 223 -8.14 -3.39 15.59
CA THR A 223 -7.51 -2.21 15.01
C THR A 223 -8.54 -1.43 14.20
N PRO A 224 -8.76 -0.14 14.50
CA PRO A 224 -9.80 0.67 13.86
C PRO A 224 -9.41 1.14 12.44
N GLY A 225 -8.82 0.23 11.67
CA GLY A 225 -8.40 0.47 10.30
C GLY A 225 -7.74 -0.75 9.68
N SER A 226 -7.36 -0.60 8.43
CA SER A 226 -6.56 -1.57 7.68
C SER A 226 -5.54 -0.84 6.81
N TYR A 227 -4.54 -1.56 6.32
CA TYR A 227 -3.57 -1.04 5.38
C TYR A 227 -4.23 -0.27 4.22
N HIS A 228 -5.28 -0.85 3.60
CA HIS A 228 -5.93 -0.24 2.44
C HIS A 228 -6.53 1.15 2.73
N VAL A 229 -7.18 1.32 3.89
CA VAL A 229 -7.74 2.63 4.27
C VAL A 229 -6.65 3.59 4.69
N ALA A 230 -5.73 3.13 5.54
CA ALA A 230 -4.70 4.00 6.10
C ALA A 230 -3.81 4.59 5.01
N VAL A 231 -3.33 3.76 4.05
CA VAL A 231 -2.43 4.23 3.00
C VAL A 231 -3.09 5.26 2.09
N VAL A 232 -4.35 5.08 1.69
CA VAL A 232 -5.01 6.04 0.78
C VAL A 232 -5.38 7.33 1.47
N VAL A 233 -5.76 7.27 2.75
CA VAL A 233 -6.08 8.45 3.56
C VAL A 233 -4.82 9.26 3.84
N ASP A 234 -3.75 8.60 4.27
CA ASP A 234 -2.49 9.26 4.57
C ASP A 234 -1.82 9.84 3.33
N ASP A 235 -1.80 9.11 2.22
CA ASP A 235 -1.24 9.62 0.96
C ASP A 235 -1.99 10.89 0.52
N ALA A 236 -3.32 10.95 0.65
CA ALA A 236 -4.11 12.14 0.35
C ALA A 236 -3.83 13.30 1.33
N LEU A 237 -3.82 13.04 2.65
CA LEU A 237 -3.59 14.06 3.67
C LEU A 237 -2.17 14.65 3.60
N GLN A 238 -1.18 13.85 3.21
CA GLN A 238 0.20 14.30 3.06
C GLN A 238 0.50 14.85 1.66
N GLY A 239 -0.48 14.90 0.76
CA GLY A 239 -0.32 15.41 -0.60
C GLY A 239 0.63 14.58 -1.46
N VAL A 240 0.71 13.27 -1.23
CA VAL A 240 1.56 12.35 -2.00
C VAL A 240 1.10 12.32 -3.44
N THR A 241 2.00 12.64 -4.35
CA THR A 241 1.76 12.61 -5.80
C THR A 241 2.31 11.36 -6.46
N ASP A 242 3.28 10.69 -5.82
CA ASP A 242 4.00 9.56 -6.39
C ASP A 242 4.21 8.45 -5.37
N VAL A 243 3.68 7.28 -5.69
CA VAL A 243 3.78 6.07 -4.88
C VAL A 243 4.77 5.10 -5.52
N VAL A 244 5.96 4.99 -4.94
CA VAL A 244 6.99 4.04 -5.37
C VAL A 244 7.08 2.92 -4.34
N ARG A 245 6.86 1.66 -4.78
CA ARG A 245 6.80 0.50 -3.88
C ARG A 245 7.06 -0.82 -4.60
N GLY A 246 7.19 -1.91 -3.87
CA GLY A 246 7.41 -3.23 -4.43
C GLY A 246 6.25 -3.74 -5.28
N LYS A 247 6.57 -4.53 -6.32
CA LYS A 247 5.62 -5.17 -7.24
C LYS A 247 4.62 -6.11 -6.55
N ASP A 248 4.95 -6.61 -5.37
CA ASP A 248 4.05 -7.41 -4.53
C ASP A 248 2.78 -6.66 -4.10
N LEU A 249 2.78 -5.32 -4.18
CA LEU A 249 1.60 -4.48 -3.90
C LEU A 249 0.88 -4.01 -5.19
N PHE A 250 1.28 -4.52 -6.36
CA PHE A 250 0.71 -4.07 -7.65
C PHE A 250 -0.80 -4.32 -7.71
N ALA A 251 -1.24 -5.54 -7.44
CA ALA A 251 -2.66 -5.90 -7.48
C ALA A 251 -3.50 -5.10 -6.47
N ALA A 252 -2.94 -4.82 -5.27
CA ALA A 252 -3.60 -4.03 -4.23
C ALA A 252 -3.94 -2.60 -4.68
N THR A 253 -3.27 -2.09 -5.73
CA THR A 253 -3.56 -0.77 -6.33
C THR A 253 -5.01 -0.69 -6.80
N SER A 254 -5.61 -1.78 -7.27
CA SER A 254 -7.03 -1.82 -7.66
C SER A 254 -7.95 -1.42 -6.51
N VAL A 255 -7.71 -1.96 -5.30
CA VAL A 255 -8.47 -1.62 -4.09
C VAL A 255 -8.22 -0.17 -3.68
N HIS A 256 -6.97 0.31 -3.76
CA HIS A 256 -6.63 1.69 -3.42
C HIS A 256 -7.31 2.67 -4.37
N ARG A 257 -7.33 2.40 -5.66
CA ARG A 257 -8.03 3.23 -6.67
C ARG A 257 -9.53 3.28 -6.41
N LEU A 258 -10.14 2.13 -6.05
CA LEU A 258 -11.54 2.08 -5.66
C LEU A 258 -11.81 2.97 -4.44
N LEU A 259 -11.03 2.84 -3.38
CA LEU A 259 -11.20 3.64 -2.16
C LEU A 259 -10.98 5.14 -2.42
N GLN A 260 -9.98 5.51 -3.22
CA GLN A 260 -9.75 6.90 -3.63
C GLN A 260 -10.97 7.47 -4.36
N ARG A 261 -11.57 6.71 -5.29
CA ARG A 261 -12.79 7.13 -6.01
C ARG A 261 -13.98 7.29 -5.07
N LEU A 262 -14.22 6.32 -4.18
CA LEU A 262 -15.36 6.32 -3.26
C LEU A 262 -15.26 7.40 -2.16
N LEU A 263 -14.04 7.77 -1.79
CA LEU A 263 -13.74 8.79 -0.79
C LEU A 263 -13.43 10.16 -1.40
N ASP A 264 -13.53 10.29 -2.73
CA ASP A 264 -13.17 11.53 -3.44
C ASP A 264 -11.77 12.05 -3.05
N LEU A 265 -10.79 11.11 -3.05
CA LEU A 265 -9.39 11.39 -2.76
C LEU A 265 -8.57 11.43 -4.04
N PRO A 266 -7.50 12.25 -4.09
CA PRO A 266 -6.62 12.29 -5.25
C PRO A 266 -5.97 10.94 -5.50
N ALA A 267 -5.73 10.63 -6.77
CA ALA A 267 -5.02 9.45 -7.19
C ALA A 267 -3.57 9.80 -7.51
N PRO A 268 -2.60 9.26 -6.76
CA PRO A 268 -1.19 9.46 -7.10
C PRO A 268 -0.81 8.68 -8.36
N ASN A 269 0.34 9.02 -8.92
CA ASN A 269 1.05 8.16 -9.85
C ASN A 269 1.64 6.96 -9.10
N TYR A 270 1.77 5.84 -9.80
CA TYR A 270 2.35 4.62 -9.22
C TYR A 270 3.58 4.18 -10.00
N ARG A 271 4.55 3.63 -9.27
CA ARG A 271 5.71 2.94 -9.83
C ARG A 271 5.99 1.71 -8.98
N HIS A 272 5.75 0.54 -9.55
CA HIS A 272 6.03 -0.72 -8.87
C HIS A 272 7.38 -1.26 -9.35
N HIS A 273 8.33 -1.32 -8.44
CA HIS A 273 9.68 -1.84 -8.73
C HIS A 273 9.76 -3.35 -8.48
N GLY A 274 10.73 -4.00 -9.15
CA GLY A 274 11.05 -5.40 -8.93
C GLY A 274 11.43 -5.70 -7.46
N LEU A 275 11.30 -6.94 -7.06
CA LEU A 275 11.71 -7.39 -5.73
C LEU A 275 13.21 -7.70 -5.73
N VAL A 276 13.90 -7.32 -4.65
CA VAL A 276 15.26 -7.76 -4.42
C VAL A 276 15.21 -9.20 -3.96
N LEU A 277 15.83 -10.09 -4.73
CA LEU A 277 15.88 -11.51 -4.45
C LEU A 277 17.19 -11.88 -3.74
N ASP A 278 17.17 -12.97 -3.00
CA ASP A 278 18.37 -13.58 -2.44
C ASP A 278 19.16 -14.35 -3.51
N GLU A 279 20.25 -15.01 -3.11
CA GLU A 279 21.09 -15.80 -4.01
C GLU A 279 20.39 -17.04 -4.59
N LYS A 280 19.26 -17.45 -3.97
CA LYS A 280 18.43 -18.58 -4.42
C LYS A 280 17.28 -18.13 -5.32
N GLY A 281 17.14 -16.81 -5.57
CA GLY A 281 16.05 -16.24 -6.33
C GLY A 281 14.74 -16.11 -5.54
N GLU A 282 14.79 -16.24 -4.20
CA GLU A 282 13.63 -16.07 -3.34
C GLU A 282 13.53 -14.64 -2.82
N LYS A 283 12.29 -14.18 -2.55
CA LYS A 283 12.04 -12.86 -1.96
C LYS A 283 12.70 -12.78 -0.58
N LEU A 284 13.50 -11.74 -0.37
CA LEU A 284 14.08 -11.46 0.96
C LEU A 284 12.97 -11.28 1.99
N GLY A 285 12.88 -12.21 2.94
CA GLY A 285 11.89 -12.21 4.01
C GLY A 285 12.44 -11.56 5.29
N LYS A 286 11.56 -11.00 6.11
CA LYS A 286 11.91 -10.41 7.42
C LYS A 286 12.48 -11.42 8.44
N SER A 287 12.39 -12.73 8.15
CA SER A 287 12.84 -13.79 9.05
C SER A 287 14.33 -14.13 8.95
N VAL A 288 15.04 -13.60 7.96
CA VAL A 288 16.48 -13.90 7.79
C VAL A 288 17.28 -12.75 8.40
N ALA A 289 17.66 -12.90 9.66
CA ALA A 289 18.43 -11.91 10.43
C ALA A 289 19.74 -11.47 9.74
N SER A 290 20.33 -12.34 8.92
CA SER A 290 21.58 -12.09 8.19
C SER A 290 21.48 -11.08 7.05
N THR A 291 20.25 -10.68 6.64
CA THR A 291 20.04 -9.71 5.55
C THR A 291 19.53 -8.36 6.05
N ALA A 292 19.44 -8.16 7.35
CA ALA A 292 19.05 -6.89 7.94
C ALA A 292 20.15 -5.83 7.70
N LEU A 293 19.76 -4.59 7.36
CA LEU A 293 20.71 -3.51 7.10
C LEU A 293 21.65 -3.26 8.28
N ARG A 294 21.15 -3.33 9.51
CA ARG A 294 21.97 -3.21 10.71
C ARG A 294 23.06 -4.28 10.81
N ALA A 295 22.80 -5.51 10.34
CA ALA A 295 23.77 -6.58 10.34
C ALA A 295 24.85 -6.32 9.28
N LEU A 296 24.45 -5.93 8.06
CA LEU A 296 25.39 -5.55 7.01
C LEU A 296 26.28 -4.38 7.45
N ARG A 297 25.71 -3.37 8.12
CA ARG A 297 26.46 -2.26 8.70
C ARG A 297 27.48 -2.73 9.74
N ALA A 298 27.10 -3.67 10.62
CA ALA A 298 28.02 -4.25 11.58
C ALA A 298 29.15 -5.07 10.94
N GLU A 299 28.90 -5.67 9.77
CA GLU A 299 29.91 -6.36 8.93
C GLU A 299 30.79 -5.39 8.12
N GLY A 300 30.62 -4.08 8.28
CA GLY A 300 31.43 -3.07 7.63
C GLY A 300 30.96 -2.65 6.24
N TRP A 301 29.75 -3.02 5.82
CA TRP A 301 29.19 -2.53 4.56
C TRP A 301 29.02 -1.01 4.59
N THR A 302 29.26 -0.40 3.44
CA THR A 302 28.99 1.03 3.21
C THR A 302 27.67 1.22 2.46
N PRO A 303 27.09 2.43 2.47
CA PRO A 303 25.93 2.76 1.62
C PRO A 303 26.18 2.48 0.14
N ALA A 304 27.43 2.67 -0.35
CA ALA A 304 27.82 2.36 -1.73
C ALA A 304 27.75 0.85 -2.03
N ASP A 305 28.11 0.00 -1.06
CA ASP A 305 28.02 -1.45 -1.22
C ASP A 305 26.55 -1.89 -1.29
N VAL A 306 25.68 -1.30 -0.46
CA VAL A 306 24.24 -1.54 -0.53
C VAL A 306 23.71 -1.14 -1.90
N ARG A 307 23.99 0.08 -2.39
CA ARG A 307 23.55 0.53 -3.72
C ARG A 307 24.00 -0.42 -4.82
N ARG A 308 25.28 -0.79 -4.82
CA ARG A 308 25.84 -1.74 -5.80
C ARG A 308 25.11 -3.09 -5.75
N ARG A 309 24.84 -3.61 -4.56
CA ARG A 309 24.18 -4.92 -4.35
C ARG A 309 22.73 -4.94 -4.86
N ILE A 310 22.03 -3.81 -4.75
CA ILE A 310 20.64 -3.68 -5.21
C ILE A 310 20.50 -3.09 -6.62
N GLY A 311 21.62 -2.77 -7.28
CA GLY A 311 21.64 -2.29 -8.67
C GLY A 311 21.28 -0.80 -8.87
N LEU A 312 21.53 0.05 -7.84
CA LEU A 312 21.38 1.51 -7.89
C LEU A 312 22.73 2.25 -7.96
#